data_01c1868dfa972d71554cd733d904fddb
#
_entry.id   01c1868dfa972d71554cd733d904fddb
#
_cell.length_a   1.000
_cell.length_b   1.000
_cell.length_c   1.000
_cell.angle_alpha   90.00
_cell.angle_beta   90.00
_cell.angle_gamma   90.00
#
_symmetry.space_group_name_H-M   'P 1'
#
loop_
_entity.id
_entity.type
_entity.pdbx_description
1 polymer ?
#
loop_
_entity_poly.entity_id
_entity_poly.type
_entity_poly.pdbx_seq_one_letter_code
_entity_poly.pdbx_strand_id
1 'polypeptide(L)'
;MDVKTAIQNGDAAMLRELLAEDRSRANELIRWGGIKPCLTHPLHFVSDMLFGGKLAKGKEIPLADALIEAGADVDFHRDREDGKKSETPLIGAASLGAEDLGIRLLNAGAKPELRGLFGETALHWAAMLGEDRLTARLIEGSDLNLKDEQYQSPPLGWAIHGCFNPPAGNHGKQHEAAALLVRAGAIVEPECLAAEEVRADSTMLTILSTGMRP
;
A
#
# COMPACT_ATOMS: atom_id res chain seq x y z
N MET A 1 -26.59 -8.35 -11.88
CA MET A 1 -25.60 -7.45 -11.21
C MET A 1 -24.24 -8.10 -11.35
N ASP A 2 -23.16 -7.36 -11.32
CA ASP A 2 -21.79 -7.88 -11.49
C ASP A 2 -20.90 -7.54 -10.29
N VAL A 3 -19.71 -8.15 -10.22
CA VAL A 3 -18.72 -7.97 -9.14
C VAL A 3 -18.35 -6.50 -8.95
N LYS A 4 -18.19 -5.76 -10.06
CA LYS A 4 -17.90 -4.32 -10.04
C LYS A 4 -18.98 -3.54 -9.29
N THR A 5 -20.23 -3.76 -9.63
CA THR A 5 -21.38 -3.08 -9.02
C THR A 5 -21.52 -3.44 -7.53
N ALA A 6 -21.32 -4.70 -7.17
CA ALA A 6 -21.36 -5.14 -5.77
C ALA A 6 -20.26 -4.43 -4.94
N ILE A 7 -19.02 -4.32 -5.46
CA ILE A 7 -17.94 -3.58 -4.79
C ILE A 7 -18.28 -2.09 -4.69
N GLN A 8 -18.75 -1.45 -5.75
CA GLN A 8 -19.11 -0.03 -5.74
C GLN A 8 -20.18 0.32 -4.72
N ASN A 9 -21.14 -0.60 -4.51
CA ASN A 9 -22.22 -0.42 -3.55
C ASN A 9 -21.82 -0.82 -2.11
N GLY A 10 -20.64 -1.40 -1.92
CA GLY A 10 -20.24 -1.94 -0.62
C GLY A 10 -21.09 -3.13 -0.16
N ASP A 11 -21.64 -3.87 -1.11
CA ASP A 11 -22.56 -4.98 -0.86
C ASP A 11 -21.82 -6.33 -0.86
N ALA A 12 -21.24 -6.66 0.28
CA ALA A 12 -20.50 -7.90 0.46
C ALA A 12 -21.41 -9.14 0.43
N ALA A 13 -22.71 -9.02 0.74
CA ALA A 13 -23.64 -10.13 0.65
C ALA A 13 -23.88 -10.50 -0.81
N MET A 14 -24.25 -9.53 -1.63
CA MET A 14 -24.38 -9.71 -3.08
C MET A 14 -23.08 -10.22 -3.71
N LEU A 15 -21.92 -9.69 -3.28
CA LEU A 15 -20.64 -10.16 -3.80
C LEU A 15 -20.43 -11.64 -3.50
N ARG A 16 -20.74 -12.12 -2.29
CA ARG A 16 -20.67 -13.55 -1.94
C ARG A 16 -21.59 -14.41 -2.79
N GLU A 17 -22.83 -13.97 -3.05
CA GLU A 17 -23.77 -14.67 -3.93
C GLU A 17 -23.20 -14.83 -5.34
N LEU A 18 -22.69 -13.75 -5.94
CA LEU A 18 -22.08 -13.77 -7.27
C LEU A 18 -20.86 -14.70 -7.34
N LEU A 19 -20.04 -14.72 -6.29
CA LEU A 19 -18.84 -15.56 -6.20
C LEU A 19 -19.19 -17.03 -5.87
N ALA A 20 -20.31 -17.29 -5.23
CA ALA A 20 -20.83 -18.65 -5.01
C ALA A 20 -21.31 -19.29 -6.32
N GLU A 21 -21.88 -18.47 -7.22
CA GLU A 21 -22.26 -18.93 -8.57
C GLU A 21 -21.06 -19.25 -9.43
N ASP A 22 -20.01 -18.41 -9.37
CA ASP A 22 -18.80 -18.56 -10.17
C ASP A 22 -17.59 -17.92 -9.45
N ARG A 23 -16.77 -18.77 -8.82
CA ARG A 23 -15.57 -18.35 -8.07
C ARG A 23 -14.50 -17.68 -8.96
N SER A 24 -14.47 -17.97 -10.27
CA SER A 24 -13.48 -17.37 -11.17
C SER A 24 -13.59 -15.85 -11.26
N ARG A 25 -14.79 -15.31 -11.00
CA ARG A 25 -15.05 -13.87 -10.97
C ARG A 25 -14.22 -13.11 -9.92
N ALA A 26 -13.70 -13.82 -8.89
CA ALA A 26 -12.81 -13.21 -7.90
C ALA A 26 -11.48 -12.69 -8.50
N ASN A 27 -11.10 -13.21 -9.67
CA ASN A 27 -9.89 -12.83 -10.40
C ASN A 27 -10.19 -12.20 -11.77
N GLU A 28 -11.46 -12.00 -12.11
CA GLU A 28 -11.85 -11.38 -13.37
C GLU A 28 -11.57 -9.87 -13.31
N LEU A 29 -10.79 -9.37 -14.29
CA LEU A 29 -10.39 -7.98 -14.30
C LEU A 29 -11.57 -7.03 -14.54
N ILE A 30 -11.69 -6.03 -13.70
CA ILE A 30 -12.72 -5.00 -13.74
C ILE A 30 -12.24 -3.86 -14.64
N ARG A 31 -13.03 -3.56 -15.67
CA ARG A 31 -12.81 -2.37 -16.48
C ARG A 31 -13.48 -1.17 -15.85
N TRP A 32 -12.70 -0.14 -15.51
CA TRP A 32 -13.23 1.09 -14.93
C TRP A 32 -12.39 2.31 -15.29
N GLY A 33 -12.86 3.50 -14.91
CA GLY A 33 -12.24 4.77 -15.28
C GLY A 33 -13.03 5.49 -16.37
N GLY A 34 -12.67 6.75 -16.64
CA GLY A 34 -13.37 7.61 -17.59
C GLY A 34 -12.80 7.50 -19.01
N ILE A 35 -12.15 8.57 -19.51
CA ILE A 35 -11.66 8.71 -20.90
C ILE A 35 -10.61 7.65 -21.27
N LYS A 36 -9.79 7.22 -20.29
CA LYS A 36 -8.80 6.14 -20.46
C LYS A 36 -9.12 5.03 -19.44
N PRO A 37 -10.02 4.12 -19.77
CA PRO A 37 -10.35 3.03 -18.85
C PRO A 37 -9.15 2.11 -18.65
N CYS A 38 -8.94 1.70 -17.38
CA CYS A 38 -7.96 0.70 -17.00
C CYS A 38 -8.64 -0.63 -16.65
N LEU A 39 -7.84 -1.69 -16.61
CA LEU A 39 -8.24 -2.98 -16.08
C LEU A 39 -7.55 -3.15 -14.72
N THR A 40 -8.31 -3.45 -13.68
CA THR A 40 -7.82 -3.64 -12.33
C THR A 40 -8.33 -4.95 -11.74
N HIS A 41 -7.55 -5.55 -10.85
CA HIS A 41 -7.98 -6.74 -10.12
C HIS A 41 -9.05 -6.37 -9.07
N PRO A 42 -10.04 -7.24 -8.77
CA PRO A 42 -11.10 -6.92 -7.81
C PRO A 42 -10.60 -6.44 -6.44
N LEU A 43 -9.55 -7.04 -5.88
CA LEU A 43 -8.96 -6.61 -4.62
C LEU A 43 -8.35 -5.20 -4.70
N HIS A 44 -7.69 -4.87 -5.81
CA HIS A 44 -7.17 -3.51 -6.04
C HIS A 44 -8.31 -2.52 -6.24
N PHE A 45 -9.39 -2.93 -6.93
CA PHE A 45 -10.55 -2.08 -7.15
C PHE A 45 -11.25 -1.68 -5.85
N VAL A 46 -11.20 -2.50 -4.80
CA VAL A 46 -11.68 -2.12 -3.47
C VAL A 46 -10.91 -0.91 -2.92
N SER A 47 -9.57 -0.88 -3.05
CA SER A 47 -8.74 0.27 -2.68
C SER A 47 -9.10 1.52 -3.48
N ASP A 48 -9.26 1.37 -4.81
CA ASP A 48 -9.63 2.47 -5.70
C ASP A 48 -10.97 3.12 -5.30
N MET A 49 -11.95 2.29 -4.90
CA MET A 49 -13.27 2.79 -4.49
C MET A 49 -13.23 3.49 -3.14
N LEU A 50 -12.42 3.00 -2.21
CA LEU A 50 -12.21 3.62 -0.90
C LEU A 50 -11.52 4.98 -1.07
N PHE A 51 -10.40 5.03 -1.81
CA PHE A 51 -9.64 6.25 -2.08
C PHE A 51 -10.50 7.30 -2.81
N GLY A 52 -11.27 6.88 -3.79
CA GLY A 52 -12.19 7.75 -4.54
C GLY A 52 -13.41 8.24 -3.74
N GLY A 53 -13.54 7.89 -2.46
CA GLY A 53 -14.69 8.26 -1.62
C GLY A 53 -16.02 7.64 -2.06
N LYS A 54 -15.97 6.61 -2.92
CA LYS A 54 -17.16 5.91 -3.43
C LYS A 54 -17.55 4.72 -2.57
N LEU A 55 -16.63 4.24 -1.74
CA LEU A 55 -16.85 3.19 -0.76
C LEU A 55 -16.73 3.78 0.64
N ALA A 56 -17.71 3.57 1.49
CA ALA A 56 -17.66 4.01 2.88
C ALA A 56 -16.61 3.19 3.66
N LYS A 57 -15.82 3.87 4.49
CA LYS A 57 -14.82 3.23 5.34
C LYS A 57 -15.45 2.12 6.20
N GLY A 58 -14.76 0.99 6.29
CA GLY A 58 -15.24 -0.22 6.99
C GLY A 58 -16.01 -1.20 6.09
N LYS A 59 -16.31 -0.81 4.84
CA LYS A 59 -16.91 -1.73 3.84
C LYS A 59 -15.85 -2.51 3.06
N GLU A 60 -14.62 -2.05 3.04
CA GLU A 60 -13.50 -2.68 2.31
C GLU A 60 -13.18 -4.08 2.83
N ILE A 61 -13.23 -4.30 4.15
CA ILE A 61 -12.87 -5.58 4.75
C ILE A 61 -13.87 -6.69 4.41
N PRO A 62 -15.19 -6.52 4.59
CA PRO A 62 -16.17 -7.53 4.18
C PRO A 62 -16.13 -7.88 2.68
N LEU A 63 -15.79 -6.92 1.82
CA LEU A 63 -15.61 -7.14 0.37
C LEU A 63 -14.32 -7.93 0.08
N ALA A 64 -13.21 -7.55 0.70
CA ALA A 64 -11.95 -8.27 0.57
C ALA A 64 -12.07 -9.70 1.08
N ASP A 65 -12.75 -9.91 2.21
CA ASP A 65 -13.03 -11.25 2.75
C ASP A 65 -13.77 -12.11 1.74
N ALA A 66 -14.84 -11.59 1.15
CA ALA A 66 -15.62 -12.33 0.14
C ALA A 66 -14.76 -12.73 -1.06
N LEU A 67 -13.91 -11.83 -1.55
CA LEU A 67 -12.98 -12.10 -2.67
C LEU A 67 -11.94 -13.14 -2.30
N ILE A 68 -11.30 -13.01 -1.12
CA ILE A 68 -10.25 -13.91 -0.65
C ILE A 68 -10.81 -15.32 -0.40
N GLU A 69 -11.98 -15.43 0.23
CA GLU A 69 -12.70 -16.69 0.46
C GLU A 69 -13.06 -17.40 -0.85
N ALA A 70 -13.32 -16.62 -1.91
CA ALA A 70 -13.58 -17.14 -3.24
C ALA A 70 -12.29 -17.53 -4.00
N GLY A 71 -11.11 -17.21 -3.49
CA GLY A 71 -9.83 -17.54 -4.11
C GLY A 71 -9.25 -16.43 -4.98
N ALA A 72 -9.52 -15.17 -4.63
CA ALA A 72 -8.84 -14.04 -5.24
C ALA A 72 -7.32 -14.14 -5.01
N ASP A 73 -6.53 -13.91 -6.06
CA ASP A 73 -5.08 -13.87 -5.97
C ASP A 73 -4.63 -12.58 -5.27
N VAL A 74 -4.15 -12.74 -4.03
CA VAL A 74 -3.70 -11.63 -3.19
C VAL A 74 -2.41 -10.99 -3.67
N ASP A 75 -1.65 -11.71 -4.50
CA ASP A 75 -0.39 -11.27 -5.11
C ASP A 75 -0.56 -10.94 -6.59
N PHE A 76 -1.81 -10.80 -7.06
CA PHE A 76 -2.08 -10.57 -8.47
C PHE A 76 -1.27 -9.39 -9.01
N HIS A 77 -0.53 -9.65 -10.07
CA HIS A 77 0.10 -8.63 -10.90
C HIS A 77 0.10 -9.13 -12.34
N ARG A 78 0.17 -8.23 -13.29
CA ARG A 78 0.27 -8.58 -14.70
C ARG A 78 1.45 -7.89 -15.34
N ASP A 79 2.01 -8.52 -16.36
CA ASP A 79 2.99 -7.87 -17.20
C ASP A 79 2.29 -6.79 -18.05
N ARG A 80 2.93 -5.64 -18.14
CA ARG A 80 2.46 -4.51 -18.95
C ARG A 80 3.19 -4.48 -20.28
N GLU A 81 2.61 -3.78 -21.25
CA GLU A 81 3.20 -3.61 -22.59
C GLU A 81 4.57 -2.90 -22.54
N ASP A 82 4.82 -2.10 -21.51
CA ASP A 82 6.10 -1.42 -21.27
C ASP A 82 7.15 -2.31 -20.58
N GLY A 83 6.88 -3.60 -20.39
CA GLY A 83 7.74 -4.58 -19.73
C GLY A 83 7.76 -4.48 -18.20
N LYS A 84 7.00 -3.56 -17.61
CA LYS A 84 6.84 -3.43 -16.16
C LYS A 84 5.70 -4.32 -15.67
N LYS A 85 5.70 -4.62 -14.38
CA LYS A 85 4.57 -5.27 -13.71
C LYS A 85 3.57 -4.23 -13.21
N SER A 86 2.29 -4.61 -13.14
CA SER A 86 1.30 -3.79 -12.43
C SER A 86 1.56 -3.86 -10.93
N GLU A 87 0.98 -2.91 -10.18
CA GLU A 87 0.96 -3.00 -8.73
C GLU A 87 0.17 -4.22 -8.24
N THR A 88 0.62 -4.82 -7.14
CA THR A 88 -0.14 -5.85 -6.43
C THR A 88 -1.28 -5.22 -5.62
N PRO A 89 -2.32 -5.99 -5.20
CA PRO A 89 -3.34 -5.47 -4.29
C PRO A 89 -2.79 -4.86 -3.01
N LEU A 90 -1.70 -5.42 -2.45
CA LEU A 90 -1.04 -4.91 -1.25
C LEU A 90 -0.38 -3.55 -1.50
N ILE A 91 0.33 -3.38 -2.62
CA ILE A 91 0.91 -2.08 -3.02
C ILE A 91 -0.20 -1.06 -3.26
N GLY A 92 -1.27 -1.46 -3.97
CA GLY A 92 -2.42 -0.60 -4.19
C GLY A 92 -3.13 -0.18 -2.90
N ALA A 93 -3.26 -1.07 -1.92
CA ALA A 93 -3.81 -0.71 -0.62
C ALA A 93 -2.92 0.31 0.11
N ALA A 94 -1.60 0.08 0.15
CA ALA A 94 -0.64 1.00 0.78
C ALA A 94 -0.57 2.35 0.06
N SER A 95 -0.51 2.38 -1.27
CA SER A 95 -0.39 3.63 -2.05
C SER A 95 -1.64 4.53 -1.99
N LEU A 96 -2.78 3.94 -1.69
CA LEU A 96 -4.08 4.64 -1.61
C LEU A 96 -4.56 4.89 -0.17
N GLY A 97 -3.74 4.62 0.84
CA GLY A 97 -4.07 4.89 2.23
C GLY A 97 -5.10 3.94 2.84
N ALA A 98 -5.24 2.73 2.27
CA ALA A 98 -6.18 1.71 2.74
C ALA A 98 -5.51 0.75 3.75
N GLU A 99 -5.00 1.30 4.85
CA GLU A 99 -4.17 0.60 5.84
C GLU A 99 -4.83 -0.70 6.35
N ASP A 100 -6.12 -0.68 6.72
CA ASP A 100 -6.82 -1.86 7.22
C ASP A 100 -6.91 -2.96 6.14
N LEU A 101 -7.11 -2.58 4.88
CA LEU A 101 -7.10 -3.52 3.76
C LEU A 101 -5.70 -4.10 3.52
N GLY A 102 -4.64 -3.28 3.58
CA GLY A 102 -3.26 -3.75 3.50
C GLY A 102 -2.95 -4.80 4.58
N ILE A 103 -3.33 -4.54 5.83
CA ILE A 103 -3.19 -5.50 6.94
C ILE A 103 -4.00 -6.77 6.67
N ARG A 104 -5.21 -6.66 6.13
CA ARG A 104 -6.03 -7.82 5.80
C ARG A 104 -5.40 -8.69 4.70
N LEU A 105 -4.79 -8.06 3.68
CA LEU A 105 -4.08 -8.76 2.61
C LEU A 105 -2.85 -9.51 3.15
N LEU A 106 -2.05 -8.88 4.03
CA LEU A 106 -0.93 -9.56 4.70
C LEU A 106 -1.41 -10.77 5.50
N ASN A 107 -2.52 -10.66 6.23
CA ASN A 107 -3.11 -11.79 6.95
C ASN A 107 -3.63 -12.91 6.03
N ALA A 108 -3.87 -12.60 4.76
CA ALA A 108 -4.23 -13.58 3.73
C ALA A 108 -3.01 -14.16 3.00
N GLY A 109 -1.81 -13.76 3.37
CA GLY A 109 -0.56 -14.27 2.82
C GLY A 109 0.01 -13.47 1.66
N ALA A 110 -0.43 -12.22 1.46
CA ALA A 110 0.18 -11.33 0.48
C ALA A 110 1.67 -11.11 0.78
N LYS A 111 2.49 -11.13 -0.25
CA LYS A 111 3.95 -11.06 -0.18
C LYS A 111 4.43 -9.61 -0.13
N PRO A 112 5.05 -9.16 0.99
CA PRO A 112 5.49 -7.78 1.15
C PRO A 112 6.69 -7.41 0.27
N GLU A 113 7.48 -8.39 -0.19
CA GLU A 113 8.68 -8.20 -1.01
C GLU A 113 8.40 -7.92 -2.49
N LEU A 114 7.15 -8.07 -2.93
CA LEU A 114 6.80 -7.81 -4.33
C LEU A 114 6.94 -6.32 -4.67
N ARG A 115 7.42 -6.06 -5.89
CA ARG A 115 7.75 -4.72 -6.38
C ARG A 115 6.72 -4.20 -7.36
N GLY A 116 6.42 -2.92 -7.28
CA GLY A 116 5.49 -2.21 -8.14
C GLY A 116 6.13 -1.56 -9.37
N LEU A 117 5.43 -0.57 -9.91
CA LEU A 117 5.75 0.09 -11.19
C LEU A 117 7.11 0.79 -11.23
N PHE A 118 7.56 1.29 -10.09
CA PHE A 118 8.82 2.03 -9.94
C PHE A 118 9.85 1.24 -9.14
N GLY A 119 9.64 -0.06 -9.00
CA GLY A 119 10.50 -0.92 -8.20
C GLY A 119 10.31 -0.77 -6.68
N GLU A 120 9.35 0.02 -6.26
CA GLU A 120 8.94 0.20 -4.87
C GLU A 120 8.17 -1.01 -4.34
N THR A 121 8.05 -1.12 -3.02
CA THR A 121 7.22 -2.12 -2.33
C THR A 121 6.10 -1.42 -1.55
N ALA A 122 5.18 -2.20 -0.99
CA ALA A 122 4.15 -1.69 -0.10
C ALA A 122 4.73 -0.92 1.10
N LEU A 123 5.94 -1.32 1.58
CA LEU A 123 6.61 -0.63 2.69
C LEU A 123 7.03 0.80 2.35
N HIS A 124 7.43 1.08 1.10
CA HIS A 124 7.74 2.45 0.67
C HIS A 124 6.50 3.35 0.80
N TRP A 125 5.36 2.90 0.27
CA TRP A 125 4.11 3.66 0.31
C TRP A 125 3.56 3.82 1.73
N ALA A 126 3.51 2.73 2.50
CA ALA A 126 3.06 2.79 3.89
C ALA A 126 3.90 3.78 4.72
N ALA A 127 5.22 3.78 4.52
CA ALA A 127 6.14 4.71 5.18
C ALA A 127 5.89 6.16 4.73
N MET A 128 5.74 6.41 3.43
CA MET A 128 5.46 7.74 2.88
C MET A 128 4.15 8.32 3.39
N LEU A 129 3.10 7.49 3.46
CA LEU A 129 1.78 7.93 3.93
C LEU A 129 1.64 7.93 5.45
N GLY A 130 2.64 7.41 6.19
CA GLY A 130 2.61 7.32 7.64
C GLY A 130 1.55 6.34 8.16
N GLU A 131 1.36 5.24 7.46
CA GLU A 131 0.51 4.13 7.87
C GLU A 131 1.26 3.26 8.89
N ASP A 132 1.33 3.74 10.12
CA ASP A 132 2.19 3.17 11.17
C ASP A 132 1.89 1.71 11.48
N ARG A 133 0.61 1.31 11.48
CA ARG A 133 0.20 -0.08 11.73
C ARG A 133 0.58 -1.01 10.56
N LEU A 134 0.39 -0.56 9.33
CA LEU A 134 0.79 -1.33 8.15
C LEU A 134 2.32 -1.40 8.03
N THR A 135 3.02 -0.28 8.27
CA THR A 135 4.49 -0.23 8.32
C THR A 135 5.04 -1.26 9.32
N ALA A 136 4.49 -1.30 10.54
CA ALA A 136 4.90 -2.27 11.56
C ALA A 136 4.76 -3.73 11.11
N ARG A 137 3.71 -4.04 10.34
CA ARG A 137 3.45 -5.39 9.82
C ARG A 137 4.33 -5.74 8.61
N LEU A 138 4.66 -4.76 7.78
CA LEU A 138 5.48 -4.96 6.58
C LEU A 138 6.97 -5.13 6.89
N ILE A 139 7.46 -4.58 7.99
CA ILE A 139 8.86 -4.73 8.44
C ILE A 139 9.29 -6.20 8.49
N GLU A 140 8.38 -7.09 8.92
CA GLU A 140 8.59 -8.52 9.03
C GLU A 140 8.59 -9.21 7.68
N GLY A 141 9.32 -9.11 6.76
CA GLY A 141 9.33 -9.77 5.44
C GLY A 141 9.73 -8.83 4.32
N SER A 142 10.16 -7.61 4.69
CA SER A 142 10.66 -6.63 3.73
C SER A 142 12.15 -6.36 3.92
N ASP A 143 12.83 -6.09 2.81
CA ASP A 143 14.16 -5.46 2.87
C ASP A 143 13.98 -3.97 3.18
N LEU A 144 14.37 -3.57 4.40
CA LEU A 144 14.22 -2.20 4.89
C LEU A 144 15.07 -1.18 4.15
N ASN A 145 16.09 -1.66 3.42
CA ASN A 145 17.07 -0.83 2.71
C ASN A 145 16.96 -0.96 1.19
N LEU A 146 15.94 -1.69 0.70
CA LEU A 146 15.67 -1.80 -0.72
C LEU A 146 15.39 -0.40 -1.28
N LYS A 147 16.15 -0.01 -2.31
CA LYS A 147 15.91 1.24 -3.03
C LYS A 147 14.95 1.02 -4.20
N ASP A 148 13.99 1.91 -4.36
CA ASP A 148 13.14 1.96 -5.55
C ASP A 148 13.96 2.32 -6.80
N GLU A 149 13.40 2.08 -8.01
CA GLU A 149 14.12 2.30 -9.26
C GLU A 149 14.09 3.75 -9.74
N GLN A 150 13.09 4.51 -9.31
CA GLN A 150 12.87 5.88 -9.80
C GLN A 150 13.63 6.92 -8.99
N TYR A 151 13.57 6.85 -7.66
CA TYR A 151 14.16 7.84 -6.76
C TYR A 151 15.42 7.33 -6.09
N GLN A 152 15.75 6.03 -6.26
CA GLN A 152 16.88 5.37 -5.60
C GLN A 152 16.84 5.55 -4.08
N SER A 153 15.65 5.54 -3.51
CA SER A 153 15.38 5.85 -2.10
C SER A 153 14.80 4.64 -1.38
N PRO A 154 15.28 4.31 -0.16
CA PRO A 154 14.72 3.25 0.66
C PRO A 154 13.41 3.72 1.35
N PRO A 155 12.63 2.81 1.98
CA PRO A 155 11.40 3.15 2.70
C PRO A 155 11.57 4.28 3.73
N LEU A 156 12.70 4.34 4.43
CA LEU A 156 13.00 5.42 5.38
C LEU A 156 13.08 6.79 4.66
N GLY A 157 13.70 6.84 3.48
CA GLY A 157 13.74 8.06 2.68
C GLY A 157 12.34 8.50 2.22
N TRP A 158 11.45 7.55 1.89
CA TRP A 158 10.06 7.84 1.57
C TRP A 158 9.29 8.37 2.78
N ALA A 159 9.51 7.82 4.00
CA ALA A 159 8.92 8.36 5.22
C ALA A 159 9.34 9.81 5.49
N ILE A 160 10.64 10.11 5.35
CA ILE A 160 11.17 11.46 5.49
C ILE A 160 10.54 12.39 4.44
N HIS A 161 10.51 11.96 3.17
CA HIS A 161 9.88 12.76 2.10
C HIS A 161 8.40 13.03 2.39
N GLY A 162 7.63 12.02 2.80
CA GLY A 162 6.21 12.15 3.13
C GLY A 162 5.95 13.07 4.33
N CYS A 163 6.89 13.15 5.28
CA CYS A 163 6.80 14.06 6.43
C CYS A 163 6.83 15.54 5.99
N PHE A 164 7.71 15.88 5.06
CA PHE A 164 7.89 17.26 4.62
C PHE A 164 7.09 17.61 3.35
N ASN A 165 6.61 16.62 2.64
CA ASN A 165 5.81 16.77 1.41
C ASN A 165 4.56 15.88 1.47
N PRO A 166 3.69 16.03 2.49
CA PRO A 166 2.55 15.14 2.63
C PRO A 166 1.58 15.30 1.44
N PRO A 167 1.04 14.21 0.88
CA PRO A 167 -0.04 14.30 -0.08
C PRO A 167 -1.22 15.08 0.48
N ALA A 168 -1.95 15.79 -0.38
CA ALA A 168 -3.09 16.60 0.04
C ALA A 168 -4.11 15.76 0.83
N GLY A 169 -4.48 16.26 2.02
CA GLY A 169 -5.41 15.57 2.92
C GLY A 169 -4.82 14.42 3.72
N ASN A 170 -3.52 14.13 3.57
CA ASN A 170 -2.84 13.15 4.40
C ASN A 170 -2.43 13.78 5.74
N HIS A 171 -2.87 13.15 6.84
CA HIS A 171 -2.49 13.45 8.22
C HIS A 171 -1.84 12.21 8.84
N GLY A 172 -1.00 11.53 8.05
CA GLY A 172 -0.33 10.30 8.46
C GLY A 172 0.68 10.51 9.59
N LYS A 173 1.20 9.40 10.08
CA LYS A 173 2.15 9.36 11.19
C LYS A 173 3.55 9.03 10.67
N GLN A 174 4.10 9.90 9.82
CA GLN A 174 5.40 9.68 9.19
C GLN A 174 6.54 9.59 10.21
N HIS A 175 6.48 10.35 11.31
CA HIS A 175 7.46 10.23 12.39
C HIS A 175 7.42 8.84 13.04
N GLU A 176 6.23 8.30 13.28
CA GLU A 176 6.04 6.96 13.83
C GLU A 176 6.54 5.88 12.85
N ALA A 177 6.24 6.02 11.56
CA ALA A 177 6.73 5.12 10.52
C ALA A 177 8.26 5.14 10.43
N ALA A 178 8.88 6.33 10.42
CA ALA A 178 10.33 6.48 10.45
C ALA A 178 10.95 5.86 11.71
N ALA A 179 10.35 6.10 12.88
CA ALA A 179 10.81 5.50 14.14
C ALA A 179 10.71 3.97 14.15
N LEU A 180 9.68 3.39 13.54
CA LEU A 180 9.54 1.95 13.37
C LEU A 180 10.66 1.39 12.50
N LEU A 181 10.92 2.01 11.35
CA LEU A 181 11.97 1.59 10.42
C LEU A 181 13.36 1.67 11.06
N VAL A 182 13.67 2.79 11.72
CA VAL A 182 14.97 2.98 12.41
C VAL A 182 15.16 1.94 13.53
N ARG A 183 14.15 1.70 14.36
CA ARG A 183 14.20 0.67 15.40
C ARG A 183 14.38 -0.75 14.84
N ALA A 184 13.83 -1.01 13.68
CA ALA A 184 13.97 -2.29 12.98
C ALA A 184 15.33 -2.47 12.30
N GLY A 185 16.16 -1.43 12.24
CA GLY A 185 17.51 -1.49 11.69
C GLY A 185 17.66 -0.94 10.28
N ALA A 186 16.71 -0.12 9.82
CA ALA A 186 16.89 0.64 8.58
C ALA A 186 18.13 1.53 8.68
N ILE A 187 18.91 1.58 7.60
CA ILE A 187 20.14 2.38 7.53
C ILE A 187 19.76 3.85 7.42
N VAL A 188 20.32 4.67 8.31
CA VAL A 188 20.20 6.12 8.24
C VAL A 188 21.41 6.66 7.45
N GLU A 189 21.19 7.13 6.24
CA GLU A 189 22.24 7.74 5.42
C GLU A 189 22.60 9.12 6.03
N PRO A 190 23.92 9.47 6.10
CA PRO A 190 24.36 10.75 6.69
C PRO A 190 23.71 11.99 6.05
N GLU A 191 23.38 11.90 4.75
CA GLU A 191 22.74 12.95 3.98
C GLU A 191 21.35 13.29 4.53
N CYS A 192 20.64 12.30 5.08
CA CYS A 192 19.32 12.53 5.71
C CYS A 192 19.44 13.48 6.92
N LEU A 193 20.49 13.32 7.74
CA LEU A 193 20.74 14.19 8.90
C LEU A 193 21.24 15.59 8.49
N ALA A 194 21.83 15.72 7.29
CA ALA A 194 22.31 16.98 6.77
C ALA A 194 21.21 17.84 6.15
N ALA A 195 20.06 17.25 5.78
CA ALA A 195 18.93 17.95 5.17
C ALA A 195 18.39 19.06 6.10
N GLU A 196 18.11 20.23 5.53
CA GLU A 196 17.68 21.41 6.29
C GLU A 196 16.33 21.15 6.99
N GLU A 197 15.40 20.52 6.30
CA GLU A 197 14.08 20.18 6.83
C GLU A 197 14.18 19.24 8.04
N VAL A 198 15.06 18.23 7.96
CA VAL A 198 15.31 17.30 9.07
C VAL A 198 15.93 18.01 10.27
N ARG A 199 16.87 18.93 10.04
CA ARG A 199 17.48 19.74 11.12
C ARG A 199 16.49 20.67 11.80
N ALA A 200 15.50 21.16 11.05
CA ALA A 200 14.43 22.01 11.58
C ALA A 200 13.38 21.22 12.36
N ASP A 201 13.24 19.93 12.12
CA ASP A 201 12.31 19.04 12.81
C ASP A 201 13.02 18.26 13.93
N SER A 202 12.89 18.71 15.15
CA SER A 202 13.54 18.10 16.31
C SER A 202 13.12 16.64 16.55
N THR A 203 11.91 16.26 16.16
CA THR A 203 11.38 14.91 16.30
C THR A 203 12.06 13.99 15.29
N MET A 204 12.05 14.36 14.01
CA MET A 204 12.71 13.58 12.97
C MET A 204 14.22 13.46 13.21
N LEU A 205 14.87 14.57 13.57
CA LEU A 205 16.29 14.59 13.90
C LEU A 205 16.63 13.63 15.06
N THR A 206 15.82 13.59 16.09
CA THR A 206 15.99 12.66 17.22
C THR A 206 15.83 11.22 16.77
N ILE A 207 14.78 10.89 16.00
CA ILE A 207 14.54 9.55 15.48
C ILE A 207 15.74 9.05 14.68
N LEU A 208 16.20 9.83 13.70
CA LEU A 208 17.31 9.43 12.83
C LEU A 208 18.63 9.31 13.60
N SER A 209 18.89 10.20 14.58
CA SER A 209 20.09 10.15 15.41
C SER A 209 20.18 8.85 16.24
N THR A 210 19.06 8.25 16.63
CA THR A 210 19.05 6.96 17.35
C THR A 210 19.44 5.76 16.48
N GLY A 211 19.31 5.87 15.15
CA GLY A 211 19.71 4.84 14.21
C GLY A 211 21.18 4.84 13.86
N MET A 212 21.90 5.90 14.17
CA MET A 212 23.35 5.97 14.02
C MET A 212 24.01 5.16 15.14
N ARG A 213 24.23 3.85 14.89
CA ARG A 213 25.08 3.04 15.80
C ARG A 213 26.53 3.41 15.54
N PRO A 214 27.35 3.53 16.60
CA PRO A 214 28.78 3.80 16.46
C PRO A 214 29.49 2.65 15.76
#